data_034de260740fcbc709044e074a06c3d1
#
_entry.id   034de260740fcbc709044e074a06c3d1
#
_cell.length_a   1.000
_cell.length_b   1.000
_cell.length_c   1.000
_cell.angle_alpha   90.00
_cell.angle_beta   90.00
_cell.angle_gamma   90.00
#
_symmetry.space_group_name_H-M   'P 1'
#
loop_
_entity.id
_entity.type
_entity.pdbx_description
1 polymer ?
#
loop_
_entity_poly.entity_id
_entity_poly.type
_entity_poly.pdbx_seq_one_letter_code
_entity_poly.pdbx_strand_id
1 'polypeptide(L)'
;MASAAEQLAANLNFGAFAKADELKKRIWFTLGALVIYRLGTYIPLPGMNPDAVADLFRQTQSGMLGMFNMFSGGAVGRLAIFALAIMPYISASIIVQLLSSVVPSFEALKKEGEQGRKTLNQYTRYLTLVLAVFQAYAIGVGLQGSGNLVLEPGPFFLLSTSITLVGGTMFLLWLGEQITSRGIGNGTSMIIFAGIIAEFPSQLAQTFELGRQGAISTGLLLGVLVMAICVIAFCVFMERAQRRLLINYPKRQVGNRMYEGQTSFLPLKLNTAGVIPPIFASSLLLLPTTVASFSQASGGTGFLSLMATYLAHGRPLFMILYAALIIFFCFFYTAIVFNPVETADNLKKHGGFMPGIRPGERTAEHIDRILTRITVLGAGYLTIVCLIPEFMITYAQIPIILLGGTSLLIVVTTTMDTVAQVHGHLLAHQYEGLVKKAKLRGARR
;
A
#
# COMPACT_ATOMS: atom_id res chain seq x y z
N MET A 1 35.28 5.64 1.23
CA MET A 1 33.80 5.40 1.33
C MET A 1 33.40 4.66 0.07
N ALA A 2 33.06 3.37 0.18
CA ALA A 2 32.58 2.59 -0.95
C ALA A 2 31.29 3.22 -1.48
N SER A 3 31.14 3.30 -2.81
CA SER A 3 29.94 3.86 -3.42
C SER A 3 28.69 3.03 -3.03
N ALA A 4 27.52 3.67 -2.99
CA ALA A 4 26.26 2.95 -2.66
C ALA A 4 26.01 1.76 -3.62
N ALA A 5 26.54 1.82 -4.84
CA ALA A 5 26.51 0.73 -5.82
C ALA A 5 27.44 -0.43 -5.44
N GLU A 6 28.64 -0.16 -4.92
CA GLU A 6 29.55 -1.20 -4.41
C GLU A 6 29.03 -1.88 -3.15
N GLN A 7 28.37 -1.13 -2.26
CA GLN A 7 27.70 -1.71 -1.09
C GLN A 7 26.49 -2.57 -1.50
N LEU A 8 25.74 -2.18 -2.52
CA LEU A 8 24.65 -2.98 -3.10
C LEU A 8 25.19 -4.25 -3.76
N ALA A 9 26.27 -4.16 -4.53
CA ALA A 9 26.91 -5.30 -5.20
C ALA A 9 27.59 -6.27 -4.21
N ALA A 10 28.23 -5.75 -3.16
CA ALA A 10 28.82 -6.55 -2.08
C ALA A 10 27.75 -7.27 -1.22
N ASN A 11 26.55 -6.66 -1.08
CA ASN A 11 25.44 -7.24 -0.34
C ASN A 11 24.62 -8.26 -1.16
N LEU A 12 24.71 -8.24 -2.49
CA LEU A 12 24.12 -9.24 -3.38
C LEU A 12 25.05 -10.47 -3.52
N ASN A 13 25.42 -11.08 -2.41
CA ASN A 13 26.11 -12.38 -2.44
C ASN A 13 25.12 -13.46 -2.92
N PHE A 14 25.00 -13.63 -4.23
CA PHE A 14 24.22 -14.71 -4.85
C PHE A 14 24.56 -16.10 -4.30
N GLY A 15 25.81 -16.30 -3.85
CA GLY A 15 26.24 -17.51 -3.16
C GLY A 15 25.62 -17.72 -1.79
N ALA A 16 25.32 -16.65 -1.04
CA ALA A 16 24.62 -16.72 0.25
C ALA A 16 23.13 -16.99 0.03
N PHE A 17 22.53 -16.38 -1.01
CA PHE A 17 21.16 -16.65 -1.43
C PHE A 17 20.96 -18.10 -1.85
N ALA A 18 21.93 -18.68 -2.57
CA ALA A 18 21.87 -20.08 -3.00
C ALA A 18 21.84 -21.09 -1.83
N LYS A 19 22.35 -20.71 -0.66
CA LYS A 19 22.42 -21.55 0.55
C LYS A 19 21.25 -21.36 1.53
N ALA A 20 20.39 -20.34 1.32
CA ALA A 20 19.27 -20.03 2.20
C ALA A 20 17.99 -20.72 1.73
N ASP A 21 17.84 -22.03 2.04
CA ASP A 21 16.70 -22.82 1.56
C ASP A 21 15.35 -22.35 2.13
N GLU A 22 15.32 -21.83 3.34
CA GLU A 22 14.11 -21.27 3.94
C GLU A 22 13.65 -20.02 3.18
N LEU A 23 14.57 -19.13 2.82
CA LEU A 23 14.26 -17.92 2.05
C LEU A 23 13.74 -18.27 0.65
N LYS A 24 14.33 -19.28 -0.01
CA LYS A 24 13.85 -19.78 -1.31
C LYS A 24 12.41 -20.29 -1.21
N LYS A 25 12.10 -21.11 -0.19
CA LYS A 25 10.73 -21.61 0.03
C LYS A 25 9.73 -20.48 0.19
N ARG A 26 10.07 -19.43 0.95
CA ARG A 26 9.24 -18.24 1.14
C ARG A 26 9.02 -17.48 -0.16
N ILE A 27 10.07 -17.29 -0.98
CA ILE A 27 9.97 -16.62 -2.28
C ILE A 27 9.08 -17.42 -3.23
N TRP A 28 9.32 -18.72 -3.36
CA TRP A 28 8.51 -19.58 -4.24
C TRP A 28 7.06 -19.65 -3.81
N PHE A 29 6.79 -19.65 -2.49
CA PHE A 29 5.43 -19.57 -1.97
C PHE A 29 4.76 -18.24 -2.38
N THR A 30 5.45 -17.11 -2.22
CA THR A 30 4.93 -15.79 -2.61
C THR A 30 4.65 -15.73 -4.11
N LEU A 31 5.59 -16.18 -4.95
CA LEU A 31 5.38 -16.24 -6.40
C LEU A 31 4.21 -17.14 -6.78
N GLY A 32 4.09 -18.31 -6.19
CA GLY A 32 2.97 -19.23 -6.42
C GLY A 32 1.62 -18.62 -6.04
N ALA A 33 1.55 -17.92 -4.90
CA ALA A 33 0.36 -17.20 -4.47
C ALA A 33 -0.03 -16.07 -5.45
N LEU A 34 0.96 -15.33 -5.97
CA LEU A 34 0.72 -14.27 -6.97
C LEU A 34 0.25 -14.83 -8.31
N VAL A 35 0.73 -16.02 -8.71
CA VAL A 35 0.21 -16.72 -9.91
C VAL A 35 -1.26 -17.11 -9.70
N ILE A 36 -1.63 -17.64 -8.53
CA ILE A 36 -3.04 -17.97 -8.20
C ILE A 36 -3.91 -16.70 -8.26
N TYR A 37 -3.44 -15.60 -7.67
CA TYR A 37 -4.10 -14.31 -7.78
C TYR A 37 -4.32 -13.92 -9.25
N ARG A 38 -3.28 -14.01 -10.07
CA ARG A 38 -3.35 -13.63 -11.48
C ARG A 38 -4.33 -14.50 -12.27
N LEU A 39 -4.37 -15.80 -12.04
CA LEU A 39 -5.34 -16.71 -12.67
C LEU A 39 -6.79 -16.29 -12.34
N GLY A 40 -7.08 -15.95 -11.09
CA GLY A 40 -8.42 -15.52 -10.69
C GLY A 40 -8.86 -14.19 -11.31
N THR A 41 -7.93 -13.30 -11.73
CA THR A 41 -8.29 -12.06 -12.44
C THR A 41 -8.79 -12.29 -13.88
N TYR A 42 -8.70 -13.51 -14.39
CA TYR A 42 -9.20 -13.90 -15.72
C TYR A 42 -10.50 -14.69 -15.68
N ILE A 43 -10.97 -15.10 -14.51
CA ILE A 43 -12.22 -15.86 -14.37
C ILE A 43 -13.37 -14.85 -14.34
N PRO A 44 -14.22 -14.78 -15.40
CA PRO A 44 -15.32 -13.81 -15.44
C PRO A 44 -16.46 -14.18 -14.49
N LEU A 45 -17.26 -13.19 -14.12
CA LEU A 45 -18.49 -13.40 -13.35
C LEU A 45 -19.52 -14.18 -14.18
N PRO A 46 -20.26 -15.09 -13.58
CA PRO A 46 -21.30 -15.86 -14.28
C PRO A 46 -22.44 -14.94 -14.72
N GLY A 47 -23.02 -15.22 -15.90
CA GLY A 47 -24.16 -14.50 -16.46
C GLY A 47 -23.86 -13.15 -17.12
N MET A 48 -22.58 -12.87 -17.44
CA MET A 48 -22.15 -11.66 -18.11
C MET A 48 -21.93 -11.88 -19.61
N ASN A 49 -22.18 -10.84 -20.42
CA ASN A 49 -21.85 -10.81 -21.82
C ASN A 49 -20.42 -10.23 -22.01
N PRO A 50 -19.41 -11.04 -22.43
CA PRO A 50 -18.01 -10.59 -22.47
C PRO A 50 -17.77 -9.46 -23.49
N ASP A 51 -18.50 -9.43 -24.60
CA ASP A 51 -18.33 -8.40 -25.63
C ASP A 51 -18.84 -7.04 -25.15
N ALA A 52 -20.01 -7.01 -24.54
CA ALA A 52 -20.58 -5.79 -23.96
C ALA A 52 -19.74 -5.23 -22.79
N VAL A 53 -19.12 -6.11 -22.00
CA VAL A 53 -18.19 -5.72 -20.94
C VAL A 53 -16.94 -5.06 -21.49
N ALA A 54 -16.36 -5.63 -22.56
CA ALA A 54 -15.17 -5.05 -23.21
C ALA A 54 -15.46 -3.66 -23.80
N ASP A 55 -16.62 -3.46 -24.40
CA ASP A 55 -17.02 -2.18 -24.99
C ASP A 55 -17.30 -1.11 -23.91
N LEU A 56 -18.00 -1.47 -22.84
CA LEU A 56 -18.21 -0.58 -21.69
C LEU A 56 -16.88 -0.12 -21.12
N PHE A 57 -15.96 -1.06 -20.96
CA PHE A 57 -14.66 -0.75 -20.36
C PHE A 57 -13.82 0.17 -21.24
N ARG A 58 -13.83 -0.02 -22.57
CA ARG A 58 -13.14 0.88 -23.51
C ARG A 58 -13.66 2.31 -23.41
N GLN A 59 -14.96 2.52 -23.20
CA GLN A 59 -15.56 3.84 -23.07
C GLN A 59 -15.25 4.50 -21.70
N THR A 60 -15.03 3.72 -20.66
CA THR A 60 -14.91 4.23 -19.28
C THR A 60 -13.46 4.19 -18.74
N GLN A 61 -12.50 3.80 -19.59
CA GLN A 61 -11.11 3.55 -19.22
C GLN A 61 -10.37 4.78 -18.69
N SER A 62 -10.77 5.99 -19.05
CA SER A 62 -10.12 7.26 -18.68
C SER A 62 -10.59 7.85 -17.35
N GLY A 63 -11.44 7.13 -16.57
CA GLY A 63 -11.99 7.61 -15.32
C GLY A 63 -11.49 6.86 -14.08
N MET A 64 -12.19 7.05 -12.97
CA MET A 64 -11.93 6.39 -11.69
C MET A 64 -11.97 4.86 -11.77
N LEU A 65 -12.81 4.30 -12.66
CA LEU A 65 -12.85 2.86 -12.97
C LEU A 65 -11.52 2.35 -13.55
N GLY A 66 -10.79 3.18 -14.30
CA GLY A 66 -9.44 2.84 -14.79
C GLY A 66 -8.42 2.67 -13.67
N MET A 67 -8.45 3.53 -12.65
CA MET A 67 -7.60 3.38 -11.46
C MET A 67 -7.94 2.11 -10.68
N PHE A 68 -9.24 1.80 -10.52
CA PHE A 68 -9.67 0.55 -9.89
C PHE A 68 -9.19 -0.67 -10.64
N ASN A 69 -9.33 -0.63 -11.95
CA ASN A 69 -8.87 -1.69 -12.80
C ASN A 69 -7.37 -1.95 -12.63
N MET A 70 -6.59 -0.90 -12.45
CA MET A 70 -5.16 -0.99 -12.21
C MET A 70 -4.84 -1.66 -10.86
N PHE A 71 -5.52 -1.27 -9.77
CA PHE A 71 -5.34 -1.89 -8.45
C PHE A 71 -5.83 -3.34 -8.40
N SER A 72 -6.84 -3.68 -9.21
CA SER A 72 -7.37 -5.05 -9.32
C SER A 72 -6.61 -5.93 -10.32
N GLY A 73 -5.58 -5.40 -11.00
CA GLY A 73 -4.83 -6.12 -12.02
C GLY A 73 -5.64 -6.48 -13.27
N GLY A 74 -6.54 -5.59 -13.68
CA GLY A 74 -7.41 -5.80 -14.84
C GLY A 74 -8.70 -6.59 -14.54
N ALA A 75 -8.94 -6.96 -13.29
CA ALA A 75 -10.12 -7.75 -12.91
C ALA A 75 -11.44 -6.96 -13.04
N VAL A 76 -11.41 -5.65 -12.83
CA VAL A 76 -12.59 -4.79 -13.00
C VAL A 76 -12.96 -4.69 -14.48
N GLY A 77 -11.99 -4.49 -15.36
CA GLY A 77 -12.23 -4.37 -16.80
C GLY A 77 -12.74 -5.65 -17.46
N ARG A 78 -12.51 -6.79 -16.83
CA ARG A 78 -13.00 -8.11 -17.26
C ARG A 78 -14.20 -8.57 -16.45
N LEU A 79 -14.66 -7.78 -15.47
CA LEU A 79 -15.65 -8.16 -14.46
C LEU A 79 -15.38 -9.57 -13.92
N ALA A 80 -14.13 -9.79 -13.47
CA ALA A 80 -13.69 -11.07 -12.93
C ALA A 80 -14.15 -11.25 -11.48
N ILE A 81 -13.98 -12.48 -10.96
CA ILE A 81 -14.33 -12.81 -9.57
C ILE A 81 -13.58 -11.95 -8.54
N PHE A 82 -12.42 -11.39 -8.90
CA PHE A 82 -11.62 -10.48 -8.08
C PHE A 82 -11.82 -8.99 -8.40
N ALA A 83 -12.97 -8.63 -9.02
CA ALA A 83 -13.23 -7.24 -9.39
C ALA A 83 -13.24 -6.27 -8.20
N LEU A 84 -13.71 -6.69 -7.03
CA LEU A 84 -13.60 -5.89 -5.79
C LEU A 84 -12.17 -5.78 -5.24
N ALA A 85 -11.26 -6.63 -5.71
CA ALA A 85 -9.88 -6.72 -5.21
C ALA A 85 -9.83 -6.80 -3.67
N ILE A 86 -8.88 -6.11 -3.04
CA ILE A 86 -8.72 -6.02 -1.57
C ILE A 86 -9.34 -4.72 -1.03
N MET A 87 -10.04 -3.92 -1.86
CA MET A 87 -10.56 -2.61 -1.45
C MET A 87 -11.47 -2.64 -0.21
N PRO A 88 -12.44 -3.58 -0.08
CA PRO A 88 -13.28 -3.67 1.12
C PRO A 88 -12.46 -3.88 2.40
N TYR A 89 -11.38 -4.65 2.32
CA TYR A 89 -10.47 -4.88 3.45
C TYR A 89 -9.69 -3.61 3.81
N ILE A 90 -9.20 -2.85 2.83
CA ILE A 90 -8.51 -1.59 3.09
C ILE A 90 -9.45 -0.64 3.83
N SER A 91 -10.68 -0.45 3.33
CA SER A 91 -11.68 0.40 3.98
C SER A 91 -12.02 -0.08 5.41
N ALA A 92 -12.20 -1.38 5.61
CA ALA A 92 -12.44 -1.96 6.93
C ALA A 92 -11.26 -1.74 7.88
N SER A 93 -10.04 -1.92 7.40
CA SER A 93 -8.82 -1.70 8.19
C SER A 93 -8.69 -0.24 8.64
N ILE A 94 -9.02 0.71 7.75
CA ILE A 94 -9.06 2.14 8.09
C ILE A 94 -10.07 2.41 9.21
N ILE A 95 -11.28 1.92 9.05
CA ILE A 95 -12.36 2.14 10.03
C ILE A 95 -11.96 1.57 11.40
N VAL A 96 -11.43 0.34 11.45
CA VAL A 96 -11.00 -0.28 12.70
C VAL A 96 -9.81 0.48 13.33
N GLN A 97 -8.86 0.96 12.51
CA GLN A 97 -7.76 1.79 13.02
C GLN A 97 -8.25 3.13 13.56
N LEU A 98 -9.19 3.79 12.88
CA LEU A 98 -9.84 5.00 13.39
C LEU A 98 -10.56 4.73 14.70
N LEU A 99 -11.35 3.66 14.78
CA LEU A 99 -12.05 3.25 16.00
C LEU A 99 -11.06 2.96 17.15
N SER A 100 -9.91 2.36 16.85
CA SER A 100 -8.88 2.07 17.86
C SER A 100 -8.22 3.31 18.46
N SER A 101 -8.36 4.49 17.82
CA SER A 101 -7.85 5.76 18.34
C SER A 101 -8.92 6.61 19.03
N VAL A 102 -10.20 6.39 18.71
CA VAL A 102 -11.31 7.22 19.21
C VAL A 102 -12.11 6.53 20.31
N VAL A 103 -12.28 5.19 20.21
CA VAL A 103 -13.12 4.41 21.13
C VAL A 103 -12.28 3.76 22.22
N PRO A 104 -12.52 4.07 23.52
CA PRO A 104 -11.69 3.57 24.64
C PRO A 104 -11.63 2.04 24.71
N SER A 105 -12.69 1.31 24.35
CA SER A 105 -12.69 -0.16 24.34
C SER A 105 -11.75 -0.75 23.30
N PHE A 106 -11.63 -0.14 22.12
CA PHE A 106 -10.68 -0.56 21.09
C PHE A 106 -9.24 -0.14 21.42
N GLU A 107 -9.07 1.00 22.09
CA GLU A 107 -7.77 1.42 22.61
C GLU A 107 -7.24 0.46 23.69
N ALA A 108 -8.12 -0.02 24.59
CA ALA A 108 -7.77 -1.04 25.57
C ALA A 108 -7.27 -2.33 24.91
N LEU A 109 -8.00 -2.82 23.88
CA LEU A 109 -7.56 -3.99 23.10
C LEU A 109 -6.19 -3.77 22.45
N LYS A 110 -5.91 -2.57 21.94
CA LYS A 110 -4.58 -2.26 21.36
C LYS A 110 -3.47 -2.36 22.41
N LYS A 111 -3.74 -1.99 23.68
CA LYS A 111 -2.78 -2.06 24.80
C LYS A 111 -2.55 -3.49 25.31
N GLU A 112 -3.46 -4.44 25.05
CA GLU A 112 -3.30 -5.86 25.40
C GLU A 112 -2.22 -6.62 24.61
N GLY A 113 -1.57 -5.97 23.64
CA GLY A 113 -0.47 -6.53 22.87
C GLY A 113 -0.92 -7.50 21.77
N GLU A 114 -0.32 -8.70 21.68
CA GLU A 114 -0.61 -9.63 20.57
C GLU A 114 -2.04 -10.19 20.56
N GLN A 115 -2.61 -10.42 21.73
CA GLN A 115 -3.96 -10.96 21.85
C GLN A 115 -5.01 -9.95 21.40
N GLY A 116 -4.87 -8.69 21.82
CA GLY A 116 -5.73 -7.62 21.37
C GLY A 116 -5.61 -7.34 19.86
N ARG A 117 -4.41 -7.43 19.29
CA ARG A 117 -4.21 -7.32 17.84
C ARG A 117 -4.93 -8.43 17.06
N LYS A 118 -4.93 -9.67 17.55
CA LYS A 118 -5.69 -10.76 16.93
C LYS A 118 -7.18 -10.48 16.92
N THR A 119 -7.72 -9.95 18.01
CA THR A 119 -9.15 -9.56 18.12
C THR A 119 -9.47 -8.41 17.17
N LEU A 120 -8.63 -7.37 17.09
CA LEU A 120 -8.80 -6.28 16.12
C LEU A 120 -8.78 -6.76 14.67
N ASN A 121 -7.90 -7.70 14.34
CA ASN A 121 -7.86 -8.31 13.02
C ASN A 121 -9.13 -9.10 12.71
N GLN A 122 -9.73 -9.78 13.68
CA GLN A 122 -11.01 -10.46 13.51
C GLN A 122 -12.15 -9.45 13.23
N TYR A 123 -12.22 -8.35 13.97
CA TYR A 123 -13.20 -7.29 13.69
C TYR A 123 -13.00 -6.69 12.28
N THR A 124 -11.75 -6.51 11.86
CA THR A 124 -11.45 -6.06 10.49
C THR A 124 -11.99 -7.05 9.45
N ARG A 125 -11.85 -8.36 9.65
CA ARG A 125 -12.38 -9.39 8.74
C ARG A 125 -13.92 -9.36 8.68
N TYR A 126 -14.60 -9.24 9.84
CA TYR A 126 -16.07 -9.14 9.86
C TYR A 126 -16.55 -7.88 9.15
N LEU A 127 -15.93 -6.76 9.42
CA LEU A 127 -16.26 -5.50 8.75
C LEU A 127 -15.98 -5.57 7.25
N THR A 128 -14.91 -6.22 6.83
CA THR A 128 -14.60 -6.49 5.42
C THR A 128 -15.72 -7.27 4.75
N LEU A 129 -16.24 -8.31 5.40
CA LEU A 129 -17.34 -9.11 4.87
C LEU A 129 -18.60 -8.25 4.67
N VAL A 130 -18.98 -7.44 5.66
CA VAL A 130 -20.14 -6.55 5.57
C VAL A 130 -19.98 -5.53 4.43
N LEU A 131 -18.83 -4.87 4.34
CA LEU A 131 -18.56 -3.91 3.29
C LEU A 131 -18.51 -4.58 1.90
N ALA A 132 -17.92 -5.76 1.79
CA ALA A 132 -17.88 -6.52 0.54
C ALA A 132 -19.28 -6.91 0.06
N VAL A 133 -20.17 -7.35 0.95
CA VAL A 133 -21.58 -7.67 0.60
C VAL A 133 -22.29 -6.42 0.09
N PHE A 134 -22.14 -5.29 0.78
CA PHE A 134 -22.77 -4.03 0.37
C PHE A 134 -22.25 -3.57 -1.01
N GLN A 135 -20.95 -3.59 -1.22
CA GLN A 135 -20.34 -3.18 -2.48
C GLN A 135 -20.68 -4.14 -3.62
N ALA A 136 -20.64 -5.45 -3.37
CA ALA A 136 -21.00 -6.47 -4.35
C ALA A 136 -22.45 -6.34 -4.82
N TYR A 137 -23.38 -6.11 -3.88
CA TYR A 137 -24.79 -5.87 -4.18
C TYR A 137 -24.97 -4.59 -5.01
N ALA A 138 -24.33 -3.49 -4.62
CA ALA A 138 -24.37 -2.22 -5.34
C ALA A 138 -23.86 -2.36 -6.79
N ILE A 139 -22.74 -3.09 -6.99
CA ILE A 139 -22.21 -3.39 -8.34
C ILE A 139 -23.21 -4.25 -9.12
N GLY A 140 -23.79 -5.29 -8.51
CA GLY A 140 -24.78 -6.15 -9.17
C GLY A 140 -26.00 -5.38 -9.69
N VAL A 141 -26.54 -4.47 -8.86
CA VAL A 141 -27.66 -3.58 -9.24
C VAL A 141 -27.23 -2.64 -10.38
N GLY A 142 -26.04 -2.04 -10.30
CA GLY A 142 -25.51 -1.17 -11.32
C GLY A 142 -25.31 -1.87 -12.68
N LEU A 143 -24.85 -3.11 -12.66
CA LEU A 143 -24.67 -3.93 -13.87
C LEU A 143 -26.04 -4.29 -14.52
N GLN A 144 -27.06 -4.61 -13.73
CA GLN A 144 -28.41 -4.83 -14.25
C GLN A 144 -29.02 -3.58 -14.88
N GLY A 145 -28.74 -2.39 -14.36
CA GLY A 145 -29.22 -1.12 -14.89
C GLY A 145 -28.60 -0.75 -16.25
N SER A 146 -27.49 -1.37 -16.62
CA SER A 146 -26.75 -1.07 -17.87
C SER A 146 -27.21 -1.90 -19.10
N GLY A 147 -28.41 -2.38 -19.13
CA GLY A 147 -29.23 -2.89 -20.25
C GLY A 147 -28.69 -4.09 -21.06
N ASN A 148 -27.42 -4.14 -21.46
CA ASN A 148 -26.86 -5.18 -22.35
C ASN A 148 -25.73 -6.00 -21.73
N LEU A 149 -25.35 -5.72 -20.49
CA LEU A 149 -24.19 -6.37 -19.84
C LEU A 149 -24.53 -7.74 -19.28
N VAL A 150 -25.79 -7.93 -18.87
CA VAL A 150 -26.29 -9.13 -18.19
C VAL A 150 -27.16 -9.93 -19.16
N LEU A 151 -26.86 -11.23 -19.30
CA LEU A 151 -27.62 -12.13 -20.18
C LEU A 151 -29.05 -12.35 -19.66
N GLU A 152 -29.20 -12.58 -18.37
CA GLU A 152 -30.49 -12.79 -17.70
C GLU A 152 -30.59 -11.89 -16.47
N PRO A 153 -31.19 -10.69 -16.57
CA PRO A 153 -31.39 -9.83 -15.41
C PRO A 153 -32.44 -10.44 -14.46
N GLY A 154 -32.08 -10.56 -13.19
CA GLY A 154 -32.99 -11.12 -12.17
C GLY A 154 -32.38 -11.20 -10.78
N PRO A 155 -33.17 -11.58 -9.75
CA PRO A 155 -32.66 -11.71 -8.40
C PRO A 155 -31.60 -12.82 -8.27
N PHE A 156 -31.64 -13.83 -9.12
CA PHE A 156 -30.64 -14.90 -9.16
C PHE A 156 -29.27 -14.36 -9.59
N PHE A 157 -29.21 -13.48 -10.59
CA PHE A 157 -27.98 -12.81 -11.01
C PHE A 157 -27.39 -11.97 -9.88
N LEU A 158 -28.20 -11.16 -9.18
CA LEU A 158 -27.76 -10.35 -8.05
C LEU A 158 -27.15 -11.22 -6.94
N LEU A 159 -27.80 -12.33 -6.61
CA LEU A 159 -27.33 -13.22 -5.57
C LEU A 159 -26.05 -13.94 -5.97
N SER A 160 -25.99 -14.49 -7.17
CA SER A 160 -24.77 -15.19 -7.66
C SER A 160 -23.58 -14.25 -7.78
N THR A 161 -23.78 -13.05 -8.34
CA THR A 161 -22.74 -12.01 -8.45
C THR A 161 -22.24 -11.56 -7.08
N SER A 162 -23.17 -11.32 -6.14
CA SER A 162 -22.79 -10.90 -4.77
C SER A 162 -22.00 -11.99 -4.06
N ILE A 163 -22.42 -13.23 -4.10
CA ILE A 163 -21.69 -14.35 -3.49
C ILE A 163 -20.31 -14.53 -4.13
N THR A 164 -20.22 -14.44 -5.44
CA THR A 164 -18.95 -14.63 -6.17
C THR A 164 -17.96 -13.52 -5.85
N LEU A 165 -18.37 -12.26 -5.84
CA LEU A 165 -17.51 -11.12 -5.53
C LEU A 165 -17.05 -11.13 -4.06
N VAL A 166 -17.97 -11.43 -3.14
CA VAL A 166 -17.64 -11.56 -1.71
C VAL A 166 -16.69 -12.72 -1.48
N GLY A 167 -16.97 -13.88 -2.08
CA GLY A 167 -16.08 -15.05 -2.02
C GLY A 167 -14.69 -14.74 -2.57
N GLY A 168 -14.60 -14.03 -3.71
CA GLY A 168 -13.35 -13.56 -4.29
C GLY A 168 -12.56 -12.64 -3.35
N THR A 169 -13.23 -11.66 -2.74
CA THR A 169 -12.58 -10.74 -1.77
C THR A 169 -12.08 -11.46 -0.54
N MET A 170 -12.87 -12.36 0.04
CA MET A 170 -12.48 -13.14 1.21
C MET A 170 -11.33 -14.11 0.91
N PHE A 171 -11.32 -14.69 -0.29
CA PHE A 171 -10.21 -15.51 -0.75
C PHE A 171 -8.92 -14.69 -0.91
N LEU A 172 -8.98 -13.47 -1.47
CA LEU A 172 -7.83 -12.58 -1.59
C LEU A 172 -7.30 -12.15 -0.22
N LEU A 173 -8.20 -11.88 0.73
CA LEU A 173 -7.82 -11.58 2.10
C LEU A 173 -7.05 -12.74 2.72
N TRP A 174 -7.60 -13.96 2.63
CA TRP A 174 -6.94 -15.18 3.12
C TRP A 174 -5.58 -15.38 2.43
N LEU A 175 -5.50 -15.21 1.11
CA LEU A 175 -4.26 -15.34 0.34
C LEU A 175 -3.20 -14.32 0.80
N GLY A 176 -3.60 -13.07 1.05
CA GLY A 176 -2.74 -12.02 1.59
C GLY A 176 -2.19 -12.37 2.99
N GLU A 177 -3.02 -12.93 3.86
CA GLU A 177 -2.58 -13.42 5.16
C GLU A 177 -1.61 -14.60 5.06
N GLN A 178 -1.82 -15.52 4.12
CA GLN A 178 -0.88 -16.63 3.87
C GLN A 178 0.48 -16.09 3.34
N ILE A 179 0.47 -15.11 2.44
CA ILE A 179 1.72 -14.48 1.98
C ILE A 179 2.45 -13.82 3.15
N THR A 180 1.73 -13.08 4.01
CA THR A 180 2.34 -12.40 5.17
C THR A 180 2.94 -13.39 6.17
N SER A 181 2.29 -14.54 6.40
CA SER A 181 2.74 -15.53 7.40
C SER A 181 3.82 -16.47 6.89
N ARG A 182 3.73 -16.92 5.64
CA ARG A 182 4.60 -17.96 5.06
C ARG A 182 5.50 -17.45 3.94
N GLY A 183 5.20 -16.30 3.36
CA GLY A 183 5.93 -15.69 2.26
C GLY A 183 6.91 -14.62 2.70
N ILE A 184 7.10 -13.63 1.82
CA ILE A 184 7.92 -12.43 2.02
C ILE A 184 7.06 -11.21 1.72
N GLY A 185 7.23 -10.17 2.51
CA GLY A 185 6.49 -8.93 2.37
C GLY A 185 5.15 -8.92 3.11
N ASN A 186 4.48 -7.78 3.04
CA ASN A 186 3.09 -7.66 3.46
C ASN A 186 2.20 -8.20 2.33
N GLY A 187 1.44 -9.27 2.59
CA GLY A 187 0.67 -9.97 1.55
C GLY A 187 -0.37 -9.09 0.85
N THR A 188 -1.05 -8.20 1.57
CA THR A 188 -1.99 -7.25 0.95
C THR A 188 -1.29 -6.28 0.01
N SER A 189 -0.17 -5.71 0.42
CA SER A 189 0.65 -4.84 -0.44
C SER A 189 1.21 -5.58 -1.65
N MET A 190 1.61 -6.85 -1.48
CA MET A 190 2.12 -7.69 -2.57
C MET A 190 1.06 -8.02 -3.61
N ILE A 191 -0.19 -8.23 -3.22
CA ILE A 191 -1.29 -8.46 -4.16
C ILE A 191 -1.61 -7.19 -4.96
N ILE A 192 -1.66 -6.02 -4.31
CA ILE A 192 -1.87 -4.73 -5.00
C ILE A 192 -0.70 -4.46 -5.96
N PHE A 193 0.52 -4.66 -5.51
CA PHE A 193 1.74 -4.53 -6.32
C PHE A 193 1.70 -5.42 -7.57
N ALA A 194 1.33 -6.70 -7.41
CA ALA A 194 1.20 -7.62 -8.52
C ALA A 194 0.10 -7.20 -9.52
N GLY A 195 -1.01 -6.65 -9.03
CA GLY A 195 -2.05 -6.07 -9.86
C GLY A 195 -1.52 -4.92 -10.73
N ILE A 196 -0.84 -3.97 -10.12
CA ILE A 196 -0.27 -2.81 -10.80
C ILE A 196 0.77 -3.23 -11.85
N ILE A 197 1.73 -4.09 -11.47
CA ILE A 197 2.78 -4.55 -12.40
C ILE A 197 2.20 -5.34 -13.56
N ALA A 198 1.16 -6.11 -13.34
CA ALA A 198 0.55 -6.91 -14.40
C ALA A 198 -0.11 -6.09 -15.51
N GLU A 199 -0.59 -4.89 -15.20
CA GLU A 199 -1.17 -3.96 -16.17
C GLU A 199 -0.12 -3.02 -16.82
N PHE A 200 1.07 -2.93 -16.24
CA PHE A 200 2.13 -2.05 -16.70
C PHE A 200 2.53 -2.28 -18.17
N PRO A 201 2.77 -3.52 -18.66
CA PRO A 201 3.13 -3.74 -20.05
C PRO A 201 2.04 -3.34 -21.04
N SER A 202 0.77 -3.59 -20.72
CA SER A 202 -0.37 -3.24 -21.58
C SER A 202 -0.54 -1.73 -21.73
N GLN A 203 -0.40 -1.00 -20.63
CA GLN A 203 -0.48 0.46 -20.62
C GLN A 203 0.71 1.11 -21.34
N LEU A 204 1.90 0.53 -21.20
CA LEU A 204 3.07 0.97 -21.95
C LEU A 204 2.88 0.78 -23.46
N ALA A 205 2.36 -0.38 -23.88
CA ALA A 205 2.04 -0.66 -25.28
C ALA A 205 0.99 0.32 -25.84
N GLN A 206 -0.07 0.63 -25.07
CA GLN A 206 -1.09 1.62 -25.46
C GLN A 206 -0.49 3.02 -25.60
N THR A 207 0.42 3.42 -24.71
CA THR A 207 1.10 4.71 -24.77
C THR A 207 1.96 4.84 -26.03
N PHE A 208 2.71 3.79 -26.39
CA PHE A 208 3.48 3.76 -27.63
C PHE A 208 2.61 3.77 -28.87
N GLU A 209 1.46 3.09 -28.84
CA GLU A 209 0.50 3.09 -29.93
C GLU A 209 -0.10 4.47 -30.18
N LEU A 210 -0.46 5.21 -29.11
CA LEU A 210 -0.91 6.61 -29.21
C LEU A 210 0.17 7.52 -29.81
N GLY A 211 1.43 7.28 -29.48
CA GLY A 211 2.58 7.96 -30.09
C GLY A 211 2.72 7.64 -31.58
N ARG A 212 2.51 6.37 -31.97
CA ARG A 212 2.58 5.92 -33.38
C ARG A 212 1.44 6.48 -34.23
N GLN A 213 0.26 6.61 -33.64
CA GLN A 213 -0.92 7.19 -34.29
C GLN A 213 -0.85 8.72 -34.42
N GLY A 214 0.19 9.36 -33.86
CA GLY A 214 0.36 10.81 -33.90
C GLY A 214 -0.56 11.59 -32.94
N ALA A 215 -1.30 10.89 -32.07
CA ALA A 215 -2.13 11.51 -31.05
C ALA A 215 -1.28 12.22 -29.98
N ILE A 216 -0.05 11.75 -29.76
CA ILE A 216 0.93 12.32 -28.84
C ILE A 216 2.22 12.57 -29.62
N SER A 217 2.82 13.76 -29.48
CA SER A 217 4.12 14.05 -30.10
C SER A 217 5.22 13.18 -29.48
N THR A 218 6.17 12.76 -30.31
CA THR A 218 7.32 11.93 -29.87
C THR A 218 8.11 12.62 -28.73
N GLY A 219 8.25 13.95 -28.79
CA GLY A 219 8.90 14.71 -27.73
C GLY A 219 8.18 14.64 -26.39
N LEU A 220 6.85 14.67 -26.41
CA LEU A 220 6.02 14.57 -25.21
C LEU A 220 6.05 13.16 -24.62
N LEU A 221 6.06 12.12 -25.47
CA LEU A 221 6.23 10.72 -25.06
C LEU A 221 7.56 10.53 -24.32
N LEU A 222 8.64 11.05 -24.89
CA LEU A 222 9.97 11.00 -24.25
C LEU A 222 9.99 11.77 -22.93
N GLY A 223 9.36 12.96 -22.88
CA GLY A 223 9.22 13.77 -21.67
C GLY A 223 8.52 13.02 -20.55
N VAL A 224 7.45 12.29 -20.85
CA VAL A 224 6.71 11.47 -19.89
C VAL A 224 7.58 10.32 -19.34
N LEU A 225 8.32 9.63 -20.18
CA LEU A 225 9.22 8.56 -19.74
C LEU A 225 10.33 9.10 -18.82
N VAL A 226 10.96 10.21 -19.19
CA VAL A 226 11.96 10.88 -18.35
C VAL A 226 11.35 11.30 -17.02
N MET A 227 10.16 11.89 -17.03
CA MET A 227 9.47 12.27 -15.81
C MET A 227 9.15 11.07 -14.93
N ALA A 228 8.70 9.94 -15.49
CA ALA A 228 8.48 8.70 -14.73
C ALA A 228 9.74 8.26 -13.98
N ILE A 229 10.87 8.25 -14.68
CA ILE A 229 12.17 7.88 -14.09
C ILE A 229 12.55 8.87 -12.98
N CYS A 230 12.36 10.17 -13.18
CA CYS A 230 12.62 11.19 -12.17
C CYS A 230 11.73 11.03 -10.94
N VAL A 231 10.43 10.77 -11.12
CA VAL A 231 9.49 10.51 -10.01
C VAL A 231 9.89 9.26 -9.24
N ILE A 232 10.22 8.16 -9.92
CA ILE A 232 10.70 6.92 -9.27
C ILE A 232 11.97 7.20 -8.46
N ALA A 233 12.96 7.88 -9.04
CA ALA A 233 14.20 8.23 -8.36
C ALA A 233 13.94 9.11 -7.12
N PHE A 234 13.04 10.09 -7.25
CA PHE A 234 12.63 10.96 -6.15
C PHE A 234 11.90 10.16 -5.05
N CYS A 235 10.99 9.25 -5.40
CA CYS A 235 10.33 8.36 -4.44
C CYS A 235 11.34 7.49 -3.68
N VAL A 236 12.28 6.85 -4.38
CA VAL A 236 13.32 6.03 -3.76
C VAL A 236 14.19 6.86 -2.81
N PHE A 237 14.55 8.08 -3.21
CA PHE A 237 15.32 8.99 -2.36
C PHE A 237 14.55 9.36 -1.07
N MET A 238 13.29 9.75 -1.19
CA MET A 238 12.45 10.15 -0.04
C MET A 238 12.15 8.99 0.91
N GLU A 239 11.88 7.79 0.37
CA GLU A 239 11.61 6.60 1.19
C GLU A 239 12.86 6.08 1.93
N ARG A 240 14.06 6.32 1.38
CA ARG A 240 15.33 5.99 2.05
C ARG A 240 15.79 7.08 3.01
N ALA A 241 15.28 8.29 2.89
CA ALA A 241 15.66 9.41 3.73
C ALA A 241 15.21 9.19 5.18
N GLN A 242 16.17 9.29 6.10
CA GLN A 242 15.93 9.11 7.54
C GLN A 242 16.72 10.14 8.34
N ARG A 243 16.10 10.67 9.39
CA ARG A 243 16.78 11.49 10.37
C ARG A 243 17.28 10.60 11.51
N ARG A 244 18.58 10.60 11.76
CA ARG A 244 19.21 9.81 12.81
C ARG A 244 19.35 10.67 14.05
N LEU A 245 18.68 10.29 15.14
CA LEU A 245 18.82 10.93 16.46
C LEU A 245 19.88 10.18 17.25
N LEU A 246 20.83 10.92 17.80
CA LEU A 246 21.93 10.36 18.59
C LEU A 246 21.40 9.92 19.96
N ILE A 247 21.70 8.68 20.36
CA ILE A 247 21.40 8.13 21.68
C ILE A 247 22.70 7.63 22.29
N ASN A 248 23.00 8.10 23.49
CA ASN A 248 24.15 7.64 24.24
C ASN A 248 23.68 6.69 25.35
N TYR A 249 24.36 5.55 25.46
CA TYR A 249 24.23 4.63 26.59
C TYR A 249 25.41 4.82 27.52
N PRO A 250 25.20 5.08 28.82
CA PRO A 250 26.29 5.28 29.77
C PRO A 250 27.11 4.00 29.95
N LYS A 251 28.35 4.17 30.32
CA LYS A 251 29.21 3.05 30.73
C LYS A 251 28.56 2.30 31.90
N ARG A 252 28.45 0.98 31.78
CA ARG A 252 27.94 0.13 32.86
C ARG A 252 29.07 -0.72 33.41
N GLN A 253 29.24 -0.69 34.74
CA GLN A 253 30.10 -1.61 35.44
C GLN A 253 29.25 -2.81 35.89
N VAL A 254 29.60 -4.01 35.46
CA VAL A 254 28.98 -5.26 35.89
C VAL A 254 30.09 -6.08 36.52
N GLY A 255 30.15 -6.10 37.88
CA GLY A 255 31.24 -6.70 38.63
C GLY A 255 32.56 -5.96 38.36
N ASN A 256 33.62 -6.70 38.04
CA ASN A 256 34.96 -6.15 37.78
C ASN A 256 35.21 -5.76 36.31
N ARG A 257 34.20 -5.83 35.45
CA ARG A 257 34.30 -5.47 34.02
C ARG A 257 33.56 -4.18 33.73
N MET A 258 34.29 -3.20 33.16
CA MET A 258 33.70 -1.98 32.59
C MET A 258 33.28 -2.27 31.16
N TYR A 259 31.98 -2.11 30.86
CA TYR A 259 31.48 -2.08 29.48
C TYR A 259 31.53 -0.64 28.98
N GLU A 260 32.20 -0.43 27.86
CA GLU A 260 32.30 0.88 27.22
C GLU A 260 30.90 1.37 26.78
N GLY A 261 30.62 2.67 27.02
CA GLY A 261 29.38 3.28 26.59
C GLY A 261 29.24 3.20 25.06
N GLN A 262 28.09 2.71 24.56
CA GLN A 262 27.81 2.62 23.15
C GLN A 262 26.98 3.81 22.71
N THR A 263 27.36 4.40 21.58
CA THR A 263 26.58 5.42 20.90
C THR A 263 25.72 4.74 19.84
N SER A 264 24.43 4.92 19.89
CA SER A 264 23.48 4.37 18.93
C SER A 264 22.68 5.50 18.28
N PHE A 265 21.96 5.20 17.21
CA PHE A 265 21.11 6.15 16.52
C PHE A 265 19.68 5.62 16.46
N LEU A 266 18.70 6.48 16.78
CA LEU A 266 17.29 6.22 16.51
C LEU A 266 16.98 6.74 15.10
N PRO A 267 16.75 5.85 14.11
CA PRO A 267 16.40 6.29 12.77
C PRO A 267 14.90 6.63 12.70
N LEU A 268 14.56 7.88 12.36
CA LEU A 268 13.22 8.30 12.03
C LEU A 268 13.12 8.43 10.52
N LYS A 269 12.29 7.60 9.87
CA LYS A 269 12.03 7.70 8.43
C LYS A 269 11.34 9.03 8.11
N LEU A 270 11.68 9.64 6.98
CA LEU A 270 11.04 10.88 6.53
C LEU A 270 9.56 10.65 6.22
N ASN A 271 9.25 9.52 5.60
CA ASN A 271 7.90 9.03 5.40
C ASN A 271 7.60 7.89 6.37
N THR A 272 7.19 8.22 7.60
CA THR A 272 6.81 7.23 8.62
C THR A 272 5.48 6.56 8.28
N ALA A 273 4.59 7.28 7.59
CA ALA A 273 3.27 6.80 7.21
C ALA A 273 3.29 5.85 5.99
N GLY A 274 4.38 5.82 5.20
CA GLY A 274 4.48 4.99 4.00
C GLY A 274 3.48 5.39 2.92
N VAL A 275 2.95 4.41 2.19
CA VAL A 275 1.95 4.60 1.11
C VAL A 275 0.50 4.50 1.59
N ILE A 276 0.29 4.29 2.88
CA ILE A 276 -1.05 4.07 3.46
C ILE A 276 -1.95 5.32 3.31
N PRO A 277 -1.51 6.56 3.58
CA PRO A 277 -2.34 7.75 3.47
C PRO A 277 -2.95 7.99 2.08
N PRO A 278 -2.21 7.91 0.97
CA PRO A 278 -2.79 8.01 -0.37
C PRO A 278 -3.83 6.92 -0.69
N ILE A 279 -3.58 5.67 -0.24
CA ILE A 279 -4.53 4.57 -0.43
C ILE A 279 -5.81 4.83 0.35
N PHE A 280 -5.70 5.36 1.57
CA PHE A 280 -6.85 5.71 2.40
C PHE A 280 -7.65 6.87 1.80
N ALA A 281 -6.97 7.91 1.35
CA ALA A 281 -7.60 9.05 0.69
C ALA A 281 -8.37 8.62 -0.57
N SER A 282 -7.76 7.80 -1.43
CA SER A 282 -8.42 7.30 -2.63
C SER A 282 -9.60 6.38 -2.31
N SER A 283 -9.48 5.47 -1.34
CA SER A 283 -10.56 4.57 -0.93
C SER A 283 -11.74 5.31 -0.35
N LEU A 284 -11.50 6.37 0.43
CA LEU A 284 -12.57 7.19 1.02
C LEU A 284 -13.32 8.01 -0.05
N LEU A 285 -12.60 8.58 -1.02
CA LEU A 285 -13.22 9.33 -2.12
C LEU A 285 -14.01 8.44 -3.07
N LEU A 286 -13.66 7.18 -3.13
CA LEU A 286 -14.27 6.21 -4.00
C LEU A 286 -15.69 5.84 -3.58
N LEU A 287 -15.99 5.73 -2.29
CA LEU A 287 -17.32 5.39 -1.81
C LEU A 287 -18.39 6.38 -2.30
N PRO A 288 -18.25 7.72 -2.11
CA PRO A 288 -19.23 8.68 -2.61
C PRO A 288 -19.35 8.70 -4.13
N THR A 289 -18.22 8.57 -4.84
CA THR A 289 -18.22 8.61 -6.31
C THR A 289 -18.86 7.37 -6.93
N THR A 290 -18.71 6.20 -6.32
CA THR A 290 -19.37 4.98 -6.75
C THR A 290 -20.89 5.11 -6.57
N VAL A 291 -21.35 5.55 -5.40
CA VAL A 291 -22.77 5.78 -5.13
C VAL A 291 -23.36 6.82 -6.10
N ALA A 292 -22.62 7.88 -6.37
CA ALA A 292 -23.05 8.93 -7.28
C ALA A 292 -23.15 8.46 -8.74
N SER A 293 -22.22 7.61 -9.19
CA SER A 293 -22.24 7.00 -10.53
C SER A 293 -23.49 6.11 -10.73
N PHE A 294 -23.85 5.33 -9.71
CA PHE A 294 -25.08 4.52 -9.76
C PHE A 294 -26.33 5.35 -9.75
N SER A 295 -26.37 6.47 -9.01
CA SER A 295 -27.50 7.41 -9.03
C SER A 295 -27.69 8.06 -10.39
N GLN A 296 -26.63 8.36 -11.13
CA GLN A 296 -26.71 8.87 -12.52
C GLN A 296 -27.26 7.80 -13.48
N ALA A 297 -26.84 6.55 -13.34
CA ALA A 297 -27.32 5.44 -14.19
C ALA A 297 -28.83 5.17 -13.98
N SER A 298 -29.35 5.45 -12.77
CA SER A 298 -30.79 5.30 -12.46
C SER A 298 -31.64 6.54 -12.78
N GLY A 299 -31.10 7.57 -13.46
CA GLY A 299 -31.84 8.77 -13.88
C GLY A 299 -32.14 9.77 -12.75
N GLY A 300 -31.46 9.65 -11.60
CA GLY A 300 -31.63 10.55 -10.46
C GLY A 300 -31.00 11.93 -10.71
N THR A 301 -31.83 12.95 -10.85
CA THR A 301 -31.44 14.36 -10.95
C THR A 301 -31.41 15.01 -9.55
N GLY A 302 -30.53 14.56 -8.66
CA GLY A 302 -30.48 15.05 -7.29
C GLY A 302 -29.11 15.53 -6.85
N PHE A 303 -28.99 15.83 -5.57
CA PHE A 303 -27.73 16.22 -4.90
C PHE A 303 -26.57 15.24 -5.18
N LEU A 304 -26.86 13.94 -5.33
CA LEU A 304 -25.86 12.90 -5.64
C LEU A 304 -25.28 13.06 -7.05
N SER A 305 -26.07 13.48 -8.05
CA SER A 305 -25.56 13.72 -9.41
C SER A 305 -24.67 14.98 -9.48
N LEU A 306 -25.00 16.01 -8.70
CA LEU A 306 -24.15 17.18 -8.51
C LEU A 306 -22.82 16.80 -7.85
N MET A 307 -22.86 16.00 -6.79
CA MET A 307 -21.65 15.48 -6.15
C MET A 307 -20.78 14.67 -7.11
N ALA A 308 -21.39 13.81 -7.92
CA ALA A 308 -20.66 13.03 -8.94
C ALA A 308 -19.93 13.93 -9.95
N THR A 309 -20.57 15.01 -10.37
CA THR A 309 -20.00 15.95 -11.35
C THR A 309 -18.82 16.74 -10.78
N TYR A 310 -18.90 17.19 -9.52
CA TYR A 310 -17.85 17.97 -8.86
C TYR A 310 -16.71 17.10 -8.30
N LEU A 311 -17.00 15.87 -7.88
CA LEU A 311 -16.03 14.89 -7.41
C LEU A 311 -15.48 14.01 -8.55
N ALA A 312 -15.84 14.30 -9.80
CA ALA A 312 -15.26 13.59 -10.94
C ALA A 312 -13.74 13.80 -10.98
N HIS A 313 -13.06 12.76 -11.41
CA HIS A 313 -11.61 12.74 -11.59
C HIS A 313 -11.15 13.90 -12.49
N GLY A 314 -10.06 14.58 -12.11
CA GLY A 314 -9.56 15.75 -12.83
C GLY A 314 -10.25 17.08 -12.50
N ARG A 315 -11.26 17.12 -11.63
CA ARG A 315 -11.85 18.38 -11.19
C ARG A 315 -11.02 19.02 -10.07
N PRO A 316 -10.94 20.37 -10.01
CA PRO A 316 -10.16 21.06 -8.97
C PRO A 316 -10.61 20.71 -7.55
N LEU A 317 -11.91 20.52 -7.33
CA LEU A 317 -12.45 20.15 -6.03
C LEU A 317 -11.98 18.76 -5.60
N PHE A 318 -11.96 17.80 -6.53
CA PHE A 318 -11.41 16.47 -6.27
C PHE A 318 -9.93 16.54 -5.87
N MET A 319 -9.11 17.31 -6.61
CA MET A 319 -7.68 17.45 -6.32
C MET A 319 -7.41 18.07 -4.96
N ILE A 320 -8.16 19.13 -4.59
CA ILE A 320 -8.03 19.81 -3.30
C ILE A 320 -8.43 18.85 -2.16
N LEU A 321 -9.56 18.17 -2.31
CA LEU A 321 -10.05 17.24 -1.29
C LEU A 321 -9.11 16.04 -1.14
N TYR A 322 -8.60 15.52 -2.25
CA TYR A 322 -7.62 14.43 -2.26
C TYR A 322 -6.32 14.82 -1.56
N ALA A 323 -5.78 16.01 -1.86
CA ALA A 323 -4.61 16.56 -1.19
C ALA A 323 -4.83 16.73 0.32
N ALA A 324 -5.97 17.32 0.70
CA ALA A 324 -6.33 17.51 2.10
C ALA A 324 -6.46 16.19 2.87
N LEU A 325 -7.06 15.17 2.26
CA LEU A 325 -7.18 13.84 2.84
C LEU A 325 -5.82 13.15 2.98
N ILE A 326 -4.93 13.24 1.98
CA ILE A 326 -3.58 12.70 2.08
C ILE A 326 -2.83 13.32 3.26
N ILE A 327 -2.86 14.64 3.40
CA ILE A 327 -2.22 15.36 4.50
C ILE A 327 -2.83 14.91 5.83
N PHE A 328 -4.16 14.90 5.94
CA PHE A 328 -4.86 14.48 7.16
C PHE A 328 -4.46 13.05 7.57
N PHE A 329 -4.54 12.10 6.66
CA PHE A 329 -4.20 10.72 6.95
C PHE A 329 -2.70 10.52 7.23
N CYS A 330 -1.83 11.34 6.67
CA CYS A 330 -0.40 11.29 6.94
C CYS A 330 -0.11 11.64 8.41
N PHE A 331 -0.68 12.72 8.93
CA PHE A 331 -0.56 13.10 10.33
C PHE A 331 -1.23 12.08 11.25
N PHE A 332 -2.45 11.68 10.90
CA PHE A 332 -3.24 10.73 11.68
C PHE A 332 -2.51 9.38 11.82
N TYR A 333 -2.03 8.84 10.70
CA TYR A 333 -1.34 7.55 10.71
C TYR A 333 -0.01 7.60 11.44
N THR A 334 0.75 8.67 11.27
CA THR A 334 2.01 8.87 12.00
C THR A 334 1.79 8.89 13.51
N ALA A 335 0.74 9.57 13.98
CA ALA A 335 0.39 9.62 15.40
C ALA A 335 -0.03 8.25 15.98
N ILE A 336 -0.66 7.39 15.16
CA ILE A 336 -1.06 6.04 15.59
C ILE A 336 0.12 5.06 15.65
N VAL A 337 1.00 5.13 14.64
CA VAL A 337 2.09 4.16 14.47
C VAL A 337 3.25 4.46 15.41
N PHE A 338 3.54 5.71 15.65
CA PHE A 338 4.67 6.12 16.46
C PHE A 338 4.21 6.86 17.73
N ASN A 339 4.43 6.24 18.90
CA ASN A 339 4.15 6.85 20.18
C ASN A 339 5.45 7.43 20.78
N PRO A 340 5.62 8.77 20.80
CA PRO A 340 6.82 9.41 21.34
C PRO A 340 7.04 9.13 22.83
N VAL A 341 5.96 9.05 23.61
CA VAL A 341 6.01 8.84 25.06
C VAL A 341 6.53 7.43 25.37
N GLU A 342 5.95 6.42 24.74
CA GLU A 342 6.38 5.02 24.91
C GLU A 342 7.84 4.82 24.47
N THR A 343 8.25 5.46 23.38
CA THR A 343 9.63 5.42 22.89
C THR A 343 10.60 6.07 23.90
N ALA A 344 10.24 7.22 24.45
CA ALA A 344 11.06 7.91 25.46
C ALA A 344 11.16 7.09 26.78
N ASP A 345 10.07 6.46 27.20
CA ASP A 345 10.07 5.59 28.39
C ASP A 345 10.90 4.32 28.17
N ASN A 346 10.83 3.71 27.00
CA ASN A 346 11.66 2.57 26.65
C ASN A 346 13.15 2.95 26.62
N LEU A 347 13.51 4.11 26.05
CA LEU A 347 14.87 4.63 26.11
C LEU A 347 15.34 4.82 27.56
N LYS A 348 14.50 5.42 28.41
CA LYS A 348 14.79 5.62 29.82
C LYS A 348 14.98 4.29 30.56
N LYS A 349 14.13 3.30 30.35
CA LYS A 349 14.23 1.96 30.95
C LYS A 349 15.54 1.25 30.58
N HIS A 350 15.99 1.42 29.34
CA HIS A 350 17.26 0.84 28.88
C HIS A 350 18.49 1.70 29.17
N GLY A 351 18.31 2.84 29.85
CA GLY A 351 19.40 3.74 30.25
C GLY A 351 19.96 4.58 29.09
N GLY A 352 19.26 4.64 27.97
CA GLY A 352 19.62 5.50 26.83
C GLY A 352 19.16 6.94 27.06
N PHE A 353 19.98 7.92 26.69
CA PHE A 353 19.63 9.33 26.76
C PHE A 353 20.10 10.08 25.52
N MET A 354 19.38 11.16 25.20
CA MET A 354 19.80 12.08 24.14
C MET A 354 20.73 13.15 24.72
N PRO A 355 21.87 13.45 24.09
CA PRO A 355 22.78 14.49 24.55
C PRO A 355 22.06 15.84 24.68
N GLY A 356 22.16 16.48 25.85
CA GLY A 356 21.57 17.79 26.13
C GLY A 356 20.06 17.78 26.45
N ILE A 357 19.41 16.60 26.55
CA ILE A 357 17.97 16.50 26.83
C ILE A 357 17.76 15.57 28.01
N ARG A 358 16.90 15.99 28.97
CA ARG A 358 16.58 15.22 30.16
C ARG A 358 15.77 13.96 29.77
N PRO A 359 16.16 12.75 30.21
CA PRO A 359 15.42 11.52 29.94
C PRO A 359 13.98 11.59 30.48
N GLY A 360 13.02 11.09 29.72
CA GLY A 360 11.58 11.05 30.07
C GLY A 360 10.77 12.03 29.22
N GLU A 361 9.88 12.80 29.84
CA GLU A 361 8.89 13.67 29.18
C GLU A 361 9.53 14.68 28.20
N ARG A 362 10.65 15.31 28.58
CA ARG A 362 11.39 16.24 27.68
C ARG A 362 11.93 15.55 26.42
N THR A 363 12.31 14.29 26.56
CA THR A 363 12.74 13.47 25.40
C THR A 363 11.55 13.16 24.51
N ALA A 364 10.38 12.84 25.09
CA ALA A 364 9.14 12.62 24.32
C ALA A 364 8.73 13.88 23.54
N GLU A 365 8.71 15.05 24.18
CA GLU A 365 8.42 16.33 23.53
C GLU A 365 9.39 16.64 22.38
N HIS A 366 10.67 16.36 22.56
CA HIS A 366 11.67 16.59 21.52
C HIS A 366 11.47 15.67 20.32
N ILE A 367 11.21 14.39 20.57
CA ILE A 367 10.90 13.41 19.51
C ILE A 367 9.63 13.82 18.78
N ASP A 368 8.57 14.20 19.48
CA ASP A 368 7.30 14.61 18.92
C ASP A 368 7.46 15.83 18.01
N ARG A 369 8.21 16.84 18.46
CA ARG A 369 8.50 18.03 17.65
C ARG A 369 9.25 17.70 16.36
N ILE A 370 10.20 16.79 16.41
CA ILE A 370 10.95 16.34 15.24
C ILE A 370 10.02 15.53 14.32
N LEU A 371 9.24 14.62 14.89
CA LEU A 371 8.30 13.78 14.15
C LEU A 371 7.28 14.63 13.39
N THR A 372 6.68 15.64 14.03
CA THR A 372 5.74 16.56 13.40
C THR A 372 6.37 17.28 12.20
N ARG A 373 7.59 17.79 12.34
CA ARG A 373 8.30 18.46 11.23
C ARG A 373 8.61 17.52 10.08
N ILE A 374 9.01 16.30 10.39
CA ILE A 374 9.28 15.27 9.37
C ILE A 374 7.97 14.88 8.67
N THR A 375 6.87 14.74 9.42
CA THR A 375 5.56 14.40 8.85
C THR A 375 5.05 15.48 7.89
N VAL A 376 5.29 16.77 8.15
CA VAL A 376 4.96 17.86 7.20
C VAL A 376 5.69 17.65 5.87
N LEU A 377 6.99 17.35 5.91
CA LEU A 377 7.78 17.10 4.70
C LEU A 377 7.30 15.83 3.97
N GLY A 378 7.01 14.76 4.73
CA GLY A 378 6.45 13.52 4.20
C GLY A 378 5.07 13.72 3.55
N ALA A 379 4.18 14.46 4.18
CA ALA A 379 2.85 14.77 3.65
C ALA A 379 2.95 15.61 2.37
N GLY A 380 3.83 16.64 2.34
CA GLY A 380 4.09 17.43 1.15
C GLY A 380 4.62 16.58 -0.01
N TYR A 381 5.59 15.70 0.27
CA TYR A 381 6.12 14.76 -0.70
C TYR A 381 5.03 13.85 -1.29
N LEU A 382 4.24 13.18 -0.44
CA LEU A 382 3.16 12.28 -0.88
C LEU A 382 2.12 13.03 -1.71
N THR A 383 1.72 14.23 -1.28
CA THR A 383 0.75 15.06 -2.00
C THR A 383 1.26 15.45 -3.38
N ILE A 384 2.52 15.89 -3.49
CA ILE A 384 3.12 16.27 -4.78
C ILE A 384 3.16 15.07 -5.72
N VAL A 385 3.68 13.93 -5.26
CA VAL A 385 3.79 12.73 -6.10
C VAL A 385 2.43 12.21 -6.55
N CYS A 386 1.40 12.28 -5.70
CA CYS A 386 0.05 11.84 -6.05
C CYS A 386 -0.67 12.80 -6.99
N LEU A 387 -0.41 14.12 -6.89
CA LEU A 387 -1.07 15.11 -7.73
C LEU A 387 -0.42 15.29 -9.11
N ILE A 388 0.88 15.01 -9.27
CA ILE A 388 1.56 15.15 -10.58
C ILE A 388 0.80 14.45 -11.71
N PRO A 389 0.41 13.17 -11.61
CA PRO A 389 -0.32 12.47 -12.66
C PRO A 389 -1.71 13.06 -12.91
N GLU A 390 -2.39 13.49 -11.85
CA GLU A 390 -3.69 14.14 -11.94
C GLU A 390 -3.64 15.43 -12.80
N PHE A 391 -2.62 16.24 -12.56
CA PHE A 391 -2.36 17.43 -13.37
C PHE A 391 -2.06 17.08 -14.81
N MET A 392 -1.30 16.02 -15.06
CA MET A 392 -0.97 15.61 -16.43
C MET A 392 -2.18 15.09 -17.19
N ILE A 393 -3.02 14.28 -16.57
CA ILE A 393 -4.25 13.78 -17.20
C ILE A 393 -5.17 14.97 -17.53
N THR A 394 -5.32 15.91 -16.61
CA THR A 394 -6.29 17.01 -16.74
C THR A 394 -5.83 18.10 -17.72
N TYR A 395 -4.59 18.54 -17.64
CA TYR A 395 -4.09 19.68 -18.41
C TYR A 395 -3.36 19.28 -19.68
N ALA A 396 -2.61 18.19 -19.66
CA ALA A 396 -1.90 17.72 -20.84
C ALA A 396 -2.72 16.75 -21.69
N GLN A 397 -3.92 16.35 -21.24
CA GLN A 397 -4.81 15.40 -21.91
C GLN A 397 -4.11 14.09 -22.33
N ILE A 398 -3.10 13.69 -21.56
CA ILE A 398 -2.33 12.49 -21.82
C ILE A 398 -3.00 11.37 -21.02
N PRO A 399 -3.62 10.38 -21.65
CA PRO A 399 -4.29 9.28 -20.96
C PRO A 399 -3.27 8.27 -20.42
N ILE A 400 -2.22 8.75 -19.73
CA ILE A 400 -1.17 7.90 -19.19
C ILE A 400 -1.51 7.59 -17.75
N ILE A 401 -2.36 6.63 -17.56
CA ILE A 401 -2.70 6.03 -16.25
C ILE A 401 -1.46 5.37 -15.62
N LEU A 402 -0.46 5.04 -16.44
CA LEU A 402 0.82 4.44 -16.03
C LEU A 402 1.56 5.22 -14.95
N LEU A 403 1.40 6.54 -14.91
CA LEU A 403 2.03 7.44 -13.96
C LEU A 403 1.15 7.75 -12.75
N GLY A 404 0.10 6.96 -12.50
CA GLY A 404 -0.70 7.12 -11.30
C GLY A 404 0.22 7.23 -10.07
N GLY A 405 0.26 8.43 -9.41
CA GLY A 405 1.22 8.71 -8.34
C GLY A 405 1.14 7.69 -7.20
N THR A 406 -0.06 7.26 -6.86
CA THR A 406 -0.29 6.18 -5.89
C THR A 406 0.27 4.85 -6.35
N SER A 407 0.13 4.51 -7.63
CA SER A 407 0.61 3.25 -8.19
C SER A 407 2.12 3.17 -8.18
N LEU A 408 2.81 4.24 -8.60
CA LEU A 408 4.27 4.33 -8.54
C LEU A 408 4.78 4.26 -7.09
N LEU A 409 4.14 4.97 -6.17
CA LEU A 409 4.48 4.91 -4.75
C LEU A 409 4.36 3.50 -4.20
N ILE A 410 3.25 2.80 -4.48
CA ILE A 410 3.03 1.43 -4.03
C ILE A 410 4.10 0.50 -4.59
N VAL A 411 4.41 0.62 -5.89
CA VAL A 411 5.44 -0.21 -6.54
C VAL A 411 6.80 0.01 -5.90
N VAL A 412 7.23 1.26 -5.73
CA VAL A 412 8.53 1.59 -5.14
C VAL A 412 8.62 1.12 -3.70
N THR A 413 7.63 1.47 -2.86
CA THR A 413 7.67 1.16 -1.42
C THR A 413 7.56 -0.34 -1.17
N THR A 414 6.66 -1.05 -1.86
CA THR A 414 6.52 -2.51 -1.71
C THR A 414 7.80 -3.23 -2.15
N THR A 415 8.43 -2.78 -3.24
CA THR A 415 9.72 -3.34 -3.69
C THR A 415 10.81 -3.10 -2.64
N MET A 416 10.90 -1.88 -2.10
CA MET A 416 11.90 -1.54 -1.08
C MET A 416 11.70 -2.33 0.21
N ASP A 417 10.46 -2.46 0.69
CA ASP A 417 10.14 -3.23 1.89
C ASP A 417 10.43 -4.72 1.69
N THR A 418 10.11 -5.26 0.51
CA THR A 418 10.41 -6.66 0.16
C THR A 418 11.93 -6.90 0.13
N VAL A 419 12.70 -6.02 -0.52
CA VAL A 419 14.15 -6.10 -0.55
C VAL A 419 14.74 -5.98 0.86
N ALA A 420 14.24 -5.08 1.69
CA ALA A 420 14.69 -4.93 3.09
C ALA A 420 14.43 -6.21 3.91
N GLN A 421 13.27 -6.85 3.73
CA GLN A 421 12.97 -8.12 4.40
C GLN A 421 13.86 -9.27 3.91
N VAL A 422 14.09 -9.37 2.60
CA VAL A 422 15.02 -10.36 2.03
C VAL A 422 16.43 -10.18 2.62
N HIS A 423 16.91 -8.93 2.70
CA HIS A 423 18.19 -8.63 3.34
C HIS A 423 18.21 -9.02 4.82
N GLY A 424 17.16 -8.74 5.56
CA GLY A 424 17.03 -9.12 6.97
C GLY A 424 17.14 -10.64 7.17
N HIS A 425 16.45 -11.42 6.34
CA HIS A 425 16.52 -12.89 6.37
C HIS A 425 17.90 -13.43 5.99
N LEU A 426 18.56 -12.83 4.98
CA LEU A 426 19.92 -13.22 4.59
C LEU A 426 20.94 -12.97 5.71
N LEU A 427 20.86 -11.82 6.37
CA LEU A 427 21.72 -11.48 7.51
C LEU A 427 21.49 -12.46 8.67
N ALA A 428 20.24 -12.73 9.04
CA ALA A 428 19.91 -13.69 10.10
C ALA A 428 20.53 -15.08 9.82
N HIS A 429 20.42 -15.58 8.59
CA HIS A 429 21.00 -16.86 8.19
C HIS A 429 22.54 -16.86 8.25
N GLN A 430 23.21 -15.76 7.89
CA GLN A 430 24.68 -15.64 8.02
C GLN A 430 25.11 -15.67 9.49
N TYR A 431 24.40 -14.98 10.39
CA TYR A 431 24.67 -14.97 11.81
C TYR A 431 24.49 -16.37 12.44
N GLU A 432 23.45 -17.13 12.07
CA GLU A 432 23.28 -18.52 12.52
C GLU A 432 24.48 -19.40 12.11
N GLY A 433 24.95 -19.25 10.89
CA GLY A 433 26.12 -19.96 10.38
C GLY A 433 27.40 -19.65 11.21
N LEU A 434 27.58 -18.40 11.60
CA LEU A 434 28.71 -17.97 12.45
C LEU A 434 28.60 -18.51 13.87
N VAL A 435 27.41 -18.47 14.47
CA VAL A 435 27.15 -18.99 15.83
C VAL A 435 27.35 -20.51 15.88
N LYS A 436 26.88 -21.28 14.87
CA LYS A 436 27.13 -22.72 14.76
C LYS A 436 28.62 -23.04 14.66
N LYS A 437 29.39 -22.28 13.87
CA LYS A 437 30.86 -22.44 13.75
C LYS A 437 31.57 -22.08 15.07
N ALA A 438 31.12 -21.07 15.77
CA ALA A 438 31.69 -20.67 17.07
C ALA A 438 31.43 -21.72 18.17
N LYS A 439 30.22 -22.31 18.24
CA LYS A 439 29.89 -23.42 19.15
C LYS A 439 30.75 -24.66 18.87
N LEU A 440 30.99 -25.02 17.61
CA LEU A 440 31.86 -26.14 17.23
C LEU A 440 33.33 -25.92 17.60
N ARG A 441 33.81 -24.66 17.61
CA ARG A 441 35.18 -24.34 18.08
C ARG A 441 35.29 -24.34 19.60
N GLY A 442 34.23 -23.95 20.34
CA GLY A 442 34.20 -23.96 21.81
C GLY A 442 34.08 -25.36 22.40
N ALA A 443 33.47 -26.32 21.68
CA ALA A 443 33.36 -27.73 22.11
C ALA A 443 34.62 -28.56 21.84
N ARG A 444 35.62 -28.01 21.17
CA ARG A 444 36.93 -28.66 20.88
C ARG A 444 38.04 -28.13 21.82
N ARG A 445 37.76 -27.33 22.81
CA ARG A 445 38.59 -26.98 23.90
C ARG A 445 37.98 -27.50 25.21
#